data_929a4a552d97262797c2a222531faf74
#
_entry.id   929a4a552d97262797c2a222531faf74
#
_cell.length_a   1.000
_cell.length_b   1.000
_cell.length_c   1.000
_cell.angle_alpha   90.00
_cell.angle_beta   90.00
_cell.angle_gamma   90.00
#
_symmetry.space_group_name_H-M   'P 1'
#
loop_
_entity.id
_entity.type
_entity.pdbx_description
1 polymer ?
#
loop_
_entity_poly.entity_id
_entity_poly.type
_entity_poly.pdbx_seq_one_letter_code
_entity_poly.pdbx_strand_id
1 'polypeptide(L)'
;MELKRDSTWSWLVLFCVLCCQIVLGGICLSGGLFFIIFTNAFSVSPVENSWLCSLPITMWFISSPVGSLLTNKYGYRVCSFVGGVLAAGGLFLSYFATNSPFLFLSHGFLTGFGLGINFTGCMSALNMYFDTYKVVATGISSVGHNIGLIIFADLIVSLEDSFGWRGMFLILSGMAFNLCACAVVMFPIKLQFDTDNNHTAEQMRKSVRKKSINFSVFRNLSFVCLCTSNVFTCFSQGVYILHLPSYSKDVGFNRNDFGTVLMVYGISNIVGKVFFSLLGHHPQVNITIVYTLSLTATGIGMGLTPVFLTKTGMVILAGLSGFFFCVTGALINAVIHEIVGFSRFSDGVGMSLPFKATGNLIGGPMAGVLQTVTGSYAFSFYLAGVSMVFASCIMVCSIINIRQRDKIHRAKNIHLVTETDVEISGKETGTAKHNARLENETLLNLDLELIGTEMGDRIYEVIPDLENRSKQCPT
;
A
#
# COMPACT_ATOMS: atom_id res chain seq x y z
N MET A 1 3.75 28.34 -22.32
CA MET A 1 3.84 28.66 -20.91
C MET A 1 4.99 27.81 -20.35
N GLU A 2 6.10 28.42 -20.00
CA GLU A 2 7.24 27.72 -19.38
C GLU A 2 6.92 27.50 -17.90
N LEU A 3 6.52 26.30 -17.54
CA LEU A 3 6.20 25.93 -16.17
C LEU A 3 7.47 25.43 -15.49
N LYS A 4 7.90 26.16 -14.45
CA LYS A 4 9.01 25.74 -13.57
C LYS A 4 8.49 24.74 -12.54
N ARG A 5 9.34 23.80 -12.09
CA ARG A 5 9.09 22.93 -10.93
C ARG A 5 8.94 23.78 -9.66
N ASP A 6 8.22 23.28 -8.69
CA ASP A 6 7.95 23.94 -7.39
C ASP A 6 7.34 25.36 -7.52
N SER A 7 6.67 25.66 -8.65
CA SER A 7 6.01 26.93 -8.93
C SER A 7 4.61 26.98 -8.29
N THR A 8 3.99 28.16 -8.30
CA THR A 8 2.58 28.34 -7.87
C THR A 8 1.63 27.42 -8.63
N TRP A 9 1.89 27.15 -9.92
CA TRP A 9 1.11 26.21 -10.71
C TRP A 9 1.23 24.77 -10.21
N SER A 10 2.39 24.38 -9.67
CA SER A 10 2.59 23.06 -9.08
C SER A 10 1.66 22.82 -7.89
N TRP A 11 1.44 23.84 -7.06
CA TRP A 11 0.50 23.77 -5.94
C TRP A 11 -0.97 23.68 -6.40
N LEU A 12 -1.33 24.34 -7.49
CA LEU A 12 -2.65 24.17 -8.10
C LEU A 12 -2.85 22.74 -8.59
N VAL A 13 -1.84 22.15 -9.24
CA VAL A 13 -1.88 20.76 -9.67
C VAL A 13 -1.98 19.80 -8.46
N LEU A 14 -1.28 20.09 -7.37
CA LEU A 14 -1.41 19.34 -6.11
C LEU A 14 -2.85 19.38 -5.59
N PHE A 15 -3.49 20.54 -5.60
CA PHE A 15 -4.89 20.69 -5.21
C PHE A 15 -5.82 19.86 -6.12
N CYS A 16 -5.63 19.88 -7.44
CA CYS A 16 -6.39 19.03 -8.36
C CYS A 16 -6.17 17.54 -8.09
N VAL A 17 -4.92 17.13 -7.83
CA VAL A 17 -4.61 15.74 -7.46
C VAL A 17 -5.28 15.38 -6.13
N LEU A 18 -5.26 16.26 -5.14
CA LEU A 18 -5.95 16.04 -3.86
C LEU A 18 -7.44 15.80 -4.07
N CYS A 19 -8.11 16.60 -4.93
CA CYS A 19 -9.51 16.40 -5.29
C CYS A 19 -9.72 15.02 -5.96
N CYS A 20 -8.83 14.61 -6.86
CA CYS A 20 -8.87 13.28 -7.47
C CYS A 20 -8.77 12.16 -6.40
N GLN A 21 -7.88 12.32 -5.43
CA GLN A 21 -7.70 11.33 -4.34
C GLN A 21 -8.90 11.29 -3.38
N ILE A 22 -9.58 12.42 -3.17
CA ILE A 22 -10.84 12.47 -2.40
C ILE A 22 -11.91 11.63 -3.09
N VAL A 23 -12.13 11.81 -4.37
CA VAL A 23 -13.13 11.03 -5.14
C VAL A 23 -12.77 9.55 -5.16
N LEU A 24 -11.49 9.21 -5.40
CA LEU A 24 -11.01 7.83 -5.39
C LEU A 24 -11.22 7.18 -4.03
N GLY A 25 -10.78 7.84 -2.95
CA GLY A 25 -10.93 7.33 -1.59
C GLY A 25 -12.41 7.18 -1.19
N GLY A 26 -13.22 8.17 -1.55
CA GLY A 26 -14.65 8.16 -1.28
C GLY A 26 -15.37 6.98 -1.93
N ILE A 27 -15.09 6.69 -3.20
CA ILE A 27 -15.71 5.56 -3.90
C ILE A 27 -15.15 4.21 -3.44
N CYS A 28 -13.83 4.08 -3.39
CA CYS A 28 -13.20 2.79 -3.08
C CYS A 28 -13.33 2.38 -1.61
N LEU A 29 -13.13 3.30 -0.66
CA LEU A 29 -13.13 2.95 0.77
C LEU A 29 -14.54 2.90 1.38
N SER A 30 -15.55 3.40 0.70
CA SER A 30 -16.96 3.28 1.13
C SER A 30 -17.62 1.97 0.73
N GLY A 31 -16.84 0.96 0.32
CA GLY A 31 -17.35 -0.36 -0.10
C GLY A 31 -18.29 -1.02 0.91
N GLY A 32 -18.09 -0.81 2.21
CA GLY A 32 -18.98 -1.32 3.26
C GLY A 32 -20.37 -0.70 3.25
N LEU A 33 -20.51 0.56 2.83
CA LEU A 33 -21.83 1.20 2.65
C LEU A 33 -22.52 0.68 1.39
N PHE A 34 -21.79 0.55 0.28
CA PHE A 34 -22.30 -0.07 -0.93
C PHE A 34 -22.75 -1.52 -0.69
N PHE A 35 -22.02 -2.25 0.17
CA PHE A 35 -22.42 -3.60 0.57
C PHE A 35 -23.83 -3.64 1.18
N ILE A 36 -24.14 -2.74 2.11
CA ILE A 36 -25.47 -2.63 2.73
C ILE A 36 -26.52 -2.25 1.68
N ILE A 37 -26.23 -1.27 0.84
CA ILE A 37 -27.14 -0.79 -0.21
C ILE A 37 -27.48 -1.90 -1.20
N PHE A 38 -26.47 -2.63 -1.69
CA PHE A 38 -26.67 -3.71 -2.66
C PHE A 38 -27.36 -4.93 -2.06
N THR A 39 -27.12 -5.26 -0.79
CA THR A 39 -27.85 -6.30 -0.08
C THR A 39 -29.35 -5.99 -0.04
N ASN A 40 -29.72 -4.72 0.17
CA ASN A 40 -31.11 -4.28 0.21
C ASN A 40 -31.74 -4.20 -1.20
N ALA A 41 -30.95 -3.84 -2.23
CA ALA A 41 -31.44 -3.61 -3.59
C ALA A 41 -31.56 -4.90 -4.43
N PHE A 42 -30.63 -5.83 -4.22
CA PHE A 42 -30.49 -7.01 -5.06
C PHE A 42 -30.41 -8.27 -4.20
N SER A 43 -31.26 -8.96 -3.81
CA SER A 43 -31.26 -10.21 -3.00
C SER A 43 -30.07 -11.17 -3.25
N VAL A 44 -28.84 -10.62 -3.27
CA VAL A 44 -27.59 -11.34 -3.55
C VAL A 44 -27.03 -11.97 -2.29
N SER A 45 -26.25 -13.06 -2.46
CA SER A 45 -25.58 -13.69 -1.34
C SER A 45 -24.50 -12.77 -0.74
N PRO A 46 -24.21 -12.87 0.58
CA PRO A 46 -23.15 -12.07 1.21
C PRO A 46 -21.78 -12.24 0.53
N VAL A 47 -21.51 -13.42 0.01
CA VAL A 47 -20.26 -13.73 -0.72
C VAL A 47 -20.19 -12.97 -2.04
N GLU A 48 -21.25 -13.03 -2.85
CA GLU A 48 -21.33 -12.34 -4.14
C GLU A 48 -21.23 -10.83 -3.96
N ASN A 49 -21.95 -10.29 -2.97
CA ASN A 49 -21.92 -8.86 -2.66
C ASN A 49 -20.54 -8.41 -2.17
N SER A 50 -19.84 -9.23 -1.39
CA SER A 50 -18.47 -8.95 -0.94
C SER A 50 -17.49 -8.89 -2.11
N TRP A 51 -17.62 -9.80 -3.10
CA TRP A 51 -16.85 -9.73 -4.35
C TRP A 51 -17.11 -8.41 -5.08
N LEU A 52 -18.38 -8.05 -5.24
CA LEU A 52 -18.79 -6.82 -5.94
C LEU A 52 -18.16 -5.57 -5.29
N CYS A 53 -18.24 -5.46 -3.98
CA CYS A 53 -17.76 -4.29 -3.24
C CYS A 53 -16.24 -4.22 -3.06
N SER A 54 -15.52 -5.35 -3.09
CA SER A 54 -14.06 -5.39 -3.01
C SER A 54 -13.38 -5.16 -4.38
N LEU A 55 -14.12 -5.35 -5.48
CA LEU A 55 -13.58 -5.28 -6.82
C LEU A 55 -13.03 -3.90 -7.21
N PRO A 56 -13.65 -2.74 -6.87
CA PRO A 56 -13.12 -1.43 -7.21
C PRO A 56 -11.71 -1.19 -6.66
N ILE A 57 -11.44 -1.53 -5.41
CA ILE A 57 -10.10 -1.40 -4.80
C ILE A 57 -9.11 -2.37 -5.48
N THR A 58 -9.55 -3.58 -5.75
CA THR A 58 -8.72 -4.59 -6.42
C THR A 58 -8.31 -4.11 -7.82
N MET A 59 -9.27 -3.60 -8.59
CA MET A 59 -9.03 -3.07 -9.93
C MET A 59 -8.16 -1.81 -9.90
N TRP A 60 -8.29 -0.96 -8.87
CA TRP A 60 -7.37 0.15 -8.67
C TRP A 60 -5.90 -0.32 -8.61
N PHE A 61 -5.59 -1.34 -7.83
CA PHE A 61 -4.22 -1.85 -7.73
C PHE A 61 -3.76 -2.57 -9.01
N ILE A 62 -4.63 -3.37 -9.63
CA ILE A 62 -4.31 -4.12 -10.86
C ILE A 62 -4.10 -3.19 -12.06
N SER A 63 -4.85 -2.10 -12.17
CA SER A 63 -4.74 -1.17 -13.30
C SER A 63 -3.52 -0.26 -13.25
N SER A 64 -2.83 -0.14 -12.10
CA SER A 64 -1.67 0.74 -11.95
C SER A 64 -0.53 0.47 -12.94
N PRO A 65 -0.14 -0.78 -13.25
CA PRO A 65 0.84 -1.07 -14.30
C PRO A 65 0.39 -0.58 -15.69
N VAL A 66 -0.89 -0.74 -16.01
CA VAL A 66 -1.48 -0.25 -17.28
C VAL A 66 -1.44 1.28 -17.31
N GLY A 67 -1.80 1.94 -16.20
CA GLY A 67 -1.68 3.38 -16.04
C GLY A 67 -0.24 3.87 -16.23
N SER A 68 0.75 3.15 -15.72
CA SER A 68 2.17 3.46 -15.93
C SER A 68 2.57 3.38 -17.41
N LEU A 69 2.13 2.34 -18.13
CA LEU A 69 2.37 2.21 -19.58
C LEU A 69 1.73 3.35 -20.36
N LEU A 70 0.48 3.70 -20.04
CA LEU A 70 -0.23 4.84 -20.67
C LEU A 70 0.50 6.16 -20.37
N THR A 71 0.93 6.38 -19.13
CA THR A 71 1.68 7.58 -18.75
C THR A 71 2.99 7.71 -19.51
N ASN A 72 3.72 6.60 -19.67
CA ASN A 72 4.98 6.59 -20.41
C ASN A 72 4.79 6.83 -21.91
N LYS A 73 3.68 6.39 -22.48
CA LYS A 73 3.42 6.52 -23.93
C LYS A 73 2.73 7.84 -24.30
N TYR A 74 1.73 8.25 -23.54
CA TYR A 74 0.86 9.38 -23.87
C TYR A 74 0.96 10.56 -22.89
N GLY A 75 1.70 10.40 -21.80
CA GLY A 75 1.86 11.38 -20.73
C GLY A 75 0.78 11.28 -19.64
N TYR A 76 1.09 11.87 -18.49
CA TYR A 76 0.26 11.80 -17.28
C TYR A 76 -1.11 12.49 -17.43
N ARG A 77 -1.20 13.57 -18.22
CA ARG A 77 -2.46 14.30 -18.49
C ARG A 77 -3.48 13.41 -19.19
N VAL A 78 -3.07 12.74 -20.28
CA VAL A 78 -3.95 11.86 -21.05
C VAL A 78 -4.32 10.63 -20.21
N CYS A 79 -3.37 10.09 -19.47
CA CYS A 79 -3.61 8.97 -18.55
C CYS A 79 -4.69 9.32 -17.52
N SER A 80 -4.54 10.46 -16.81
CA SER A 80 -5.52 10.89 -15.80
C SER A 80 -6.89 11.18 -16.42
N PHE A 81 -6.95 11.78 -17.62
CA PHE A 81 -8.20 12.07 -18.31
C PHE A 81 -8.94 10.79 -18.71
N VAL A 82 -8.26 9.85 -19.36
CA VAL A 82 -8.84 8.54 -19.74
C VAL A 82 -9.33 7.78 -18.51
N GLY A 83 -8.53 7.76 -17.44
CA GLY A 83 -8.94 7.16 -16.17
C GLY A 83 -10.20 7.80 -15.59
N GLY A 84 -10.31 9.13 -15.63
CA GLY A 84 -11.50 9.88 -15.19
C GLY A 84 -12.75 9.55 -16.01
N VAL A 85 -12.63 9.49 -17.36
CA VAL A 85 -13.75 9.10 -18.25
C VAL A 85 -14.22 7.67 -17.94
N LEU A 86 -13.29 6.72 -17.78
CA LEU A 86 -13.64 5.34 -17.47
C LEU A 86 -14.32 5.21 -16.11
N ALA A 87 -13.82 5.91 -15.10
CA ALA A 87 -14.40 5.90 -13.76
C ALA A 87 -15.81 6.49 -13.74
N ALA A 88 -15.98 7.68 -14.33
CA ALA A 88 -17.29 8.33 -14.42
C ALA A 88 -18.27 7.52 -15.26
N GLY A 89 -17.80 6.98 -16.41
CA GLY A 89 -18.59 6.13 -17.29
C GLY A 89 -19.06 4.84 -16.60
N GLY A 90 -18.19 4.22 -15.78
CA GLY A 90 -18.55 3.05 -14.99
C GLY A 90 -19.66 3.33 -13.98
N LEU A 91 -19.56 4.44 -13.24
CA LEU A 91 -20.62 4.87 -12.31
C LEU A 91 -21.91 5.26 -13.06
N PHE A 92 -21.81 5.94 -14.20
CA PHE A 92 -22.97 6.28 -15.03
C PHE A 92 -23.68 5.02 -15.53
N LEU A 93 -22.94 4.04 -16.02
CA LEU A 93 -23.52 2.75 -16.42
C LEU A 93 -24.18 2.02 -15.26
N SER A 94 -23.66 2.16 -14.04
CA SER A 94 -24.23 1.53 -12.84
C SER A 94 -25.65 2.03 -12.53
N TYR A 95 -26.02 3.24 -12.99
CA TYR A 95 -27.42 3.74 -12.92
C TYR A 95 -28.39 2.81 -13.64
N PHE A 96 -28.01 2.22 -14.77
CA PHE A 96 -28.85 1.34 -15.59
C PHE A 96 -28.81 -0.11 -15.13
N ALA A 97 -28.11 -0.43 -14.05
CA ALA A 97 -27.98 -1.80 -13.60
C ALA A 97 -29.35 -2.40 -13.23
N THR A 98 -29.63 -3.58 -13.79
CA THR A 98 -30.82 -4.38 -13.51
C THR A 98 -30.51 -5.63 -12.69
N ASN A 99 -29.23 -6.06 -12.69
CA ASN A 99 -28.76 -7.27 -12.04
C ASN A 99 -27.32 -7.09 -11.50
N SER A 100 -26.92 -7.99 -10.59
CA SER A 100 -25.60 -7.95 -9.98
C SER A 100 -24.43 -8.12 -10.97
N PRO A 101 -24.47 -9.01 -12.00
CA PRO A 101 -23.39 -9.13 -12.97
C PRO A 101 -23.08 -7.82 -13.73
N PHE A 102 -24.10 -7.02 -14.00
CA PHE A 102 -23.90 -5.72 -14.63
C PHE A 102 -23.14 -4.75 -13.72
N LEU A 103 -23.43 -4.76 -12.41
CA LEU A 103 -22.68 -3.97 -11.42
C LEU A 103 -21.25 -4.44 -11.25
N PHE A 104 -20.96 -5.75 -11.38
CA PHE A 104 -19.60 -6.25 -11.42
C PHE A 104 -18.79 -5.61 -12.55
N LEU A 105 -19.38 -5.48 -13.73
CA LEU A 105 -18.71 -4.89 -14.87
C LEU A 105 -18.62 -3.37 -14.76
N SER A 106 -19.70 -2.69 -14.39
CA SER A 106 -19.78 -1.23 -14.37
C SER A 106 -19.11 -0.61 -13.14
N HIS A 107 -19.62 -0.90 -11.94
CA HIS A 107 -19.08 -0.36 -10.69
C HIS A 107 -17.76 -1.04 -10.30
N GLY A 108 -17.72 -2.38 -10.33
CA GLY A 108 -16.56 -3.14 -9.89
C GLY A 108 -15.36 -2.95 -10.81
N PHE A 109 -15.48 -3.41 -12.06
CA PHE A 109 -14.38 -3.44 -12.99
C PHE A 109 -14.09 -2.06 -13.60
N LEU A 110 -15.05 -1.46 -14.30
CA LEU A 110 -14.81 -0.26 -15.11
C LEU A 110 -14.48 0.95 -14.24
N THR A 111 -15.24 1.17 -13.15
CA THR A 111 -14.97 2.27 -12.22
C THR A 111 -13.62 2.08 -11.53
N GLY A 112 -13.36 0.91 -10.95
CA GLY A 112 -12.10 0.64 -10.25
C GLY A 112 -10.87 0.73 -11.16
N PHE A 113 -10.97 0.18 -12.38
CA PHE A 113 -9.91 0.26 -13.39
C PHE A 113 -9.63 1.69 -13.81
N GLY A 114 -10.68 2.49 -14.05
CA GLY A 114 -10.56 3.91 -14.38
C GLY A 114 -9.91 4.72 -13.25
N LEU A 115 -10.33 4.50 -12.00
CA LEU A 115 -9.75 5.16 -10.83
C LEU A 115 -8.26 4.84 -10.66
N GLY A 116 -7.83 3.61 -10.91
CA GLY A 116 -6.42 3.25 -10.79
C GLY A 116 -5.54 3.83 -11.90
N ILE A 117 -6.06 3.93 -13.13
CA ILE A 117 -5.38 4.66 -14.22
C ILE A 117 -5.25 6.14 -13.86
N ASN A 118 -6.33 6.77 -13.38
CA ASN A 118 -6.32 8.17 -12.95
C ASN A 118 -5.31 8.39 -11.82
N PHE A 119 -5.30 7.52 -10.80
CA PHE A 119 -4.33 7.56 -9.70
C PHE A 119 -2.88 7.57 -10.19
N THR A 120 -2.55 6.66 -11.10
CA THR A 120 -1.17 6.54 -11.63
C THR A 120 -0.78 7.80 -12.40
N GLY A 121 -1.68 8.37 -13.20
CA GLY A 121 -1.47 9.64 -13.89
C GLY A 121 -1.24 10.79 -12.91
N CYS A 122 -2.06 10.91 -11.87
CA CYS A 122 -1.94 11.92 -10.82
C CYS A 122 -0.61 11.82 -10.07
N MET A 123 -0.20 10.61 -9.64
CA MET A 123 1.09 10.41 -8.97
C MET A 123 2.27 10.74 -9.88
N SER A 124 2.18 10.41 -11.16
CA SER A 124 3.20 10.75 -12.15
C SER A 124 3.29 12.25 -12.37
N ALA A 125 2.15 12.96 -12.38
CA ALA A 125 2.11 14.41 -12.45
C ALA A 125 2.85 15.04 -11.27
N LEU A 126 2.54 14.65 -10.02
CA LEU A 126 3.23 15.18 -8.83
C LEU A 126 4.74 14.99 -8.91
N ASN A 127 5.19 13.82 -9.39
CA ASN A 127 6.60 13.52 -9.56
C ASN A 127 7.31 14.44 -10.57
N MET A 128 6.58 14.98 -11.55
CA MET A 128 7.11 15.89 -12.57
C MET A 128 7.06 17.35 -12.12
N TYR A 129 6.02 17.74 -11.37
CA TYR A 129 5.81 19.12 -10.94
C TYR A 129 6.62 19.52 -9.73
N PHE A 130 6.95 18.56 -8.85
CA PHE A 130 7.72 18.80 -7.62
C PHE A 130 9.09 18.14 -7.67
N ASP A 131 10.09 18.86 -7.16
CA ASP A 131 11.45 18.37 -6.96
C ASP A 131 11.80 18.43 -5.47
N THR A 132 11.92 19.62 -4.91
CA THR A 132 12.23 19.86 -3.50
C THR A 132 11.10 19.39 -2.57
N TYR A 133 9.83 19.68 -2.92
CA TYR A 133 8.66 19.38 -2.09
C TYR A 133 7.94 18.09 -2.47
N LYS A 134 8.58 17.20 -3.22
CA LYS A 134 7.98 15.96 -3.74
C LYS A 134 7.40 15.06 -2.65
N VAL A 135 8.12 14.87 -1.54
CA VAL A 135 7.67 14.03 -0.41
C VAL A 135 6.44 14.66 0.26
N VAL A 136 6.48 15.98 0.46
CA VAL A 136 5.36 16.73 1.06
C VAL A 136 4.12 16.66 0.17
N ALA A 137 4.28 16.89 -1.13
CA ALA A 137 3.19 16.85 -2.11
C ALA A 137 2.52 15.47 -2.18
N THR A 138 3.31 14.39 -2.23
CA THR A 138 2.77 13.02 -2.20
C THR A 138 2.12 12.68 -0.86
N GLY A 139 2.66 13.17 0.25
CA GLY A 139 2.08 13.05 1.58
C GLY A 139 0.70 13.71 1.67
N ILE A 140 0.60 14.98 1.28
CA ILE A 140 -0.66 15.74 1.26
C ILE A 140 -1.68 15.03 0.35
N SER A 141 -1.28 14.61 -0.84
CA SER A 141 -2.20 13.93 -1.76
C SER A 141 -2.75 12.63 -1.16
N SER A 142 -1.94 11.88 -0.43
CA SER A 142 -2.37 10.62 0.20
C SER A 142 -3.41 10.79 1.32
N VAL A 143 -3.48 11.97 1.93
CA VAL A 143 -4.51 12.31 2.93
C VAL A 143 -5.89 12.40 2.25
N GLY A 144 -5.93 12.74 0.96
CA GLY A 144 -7.16 12.85 0.17
C GLY A 144 -8.04 11.60 0.22
N HIS A 145 -7.45 10.39 0.24
CA HIS A 145 -8.22 9.15 0.34
C HIS A 145 -9.06 9.08 1.62
N ASN A 146 -8.51 9.51 2.76
CA ASN A 146 -9.22 9.47 4.03
C ASN A 146 -10.24 10.60 4.16
N ILE A 147 -9.92 11.79 3.62
CA ILE A 147 -10.89 12.87 3.48
C ILE A 147 -12.07 12.39 2.63
N GLY A 148 -11.79 11.67 1.54
CA GLY A 148 -12.81 11.05 0.70
C GLY A 148 -13.69 10.08 1.49
N LEU A 149 -13.10 9.16 2.26
CA LEU A 149 -13.84 8.23 3.10
C LEU A 149 -14.79 8.97 4.07
N ILE A 150 -14.30 10.03 4.73
CA ILE A 150 -15.10 10.81 5.70
C ILE A 150 -16.27 11.51 5.01
N ILE A 151 -16.01 12.22 3.90
CA ILE A 151 -17.05 13.00 3.20
C ILE A 151 -18.07 12.06 2.55
N PHE A 152 -17.62 11.00 1.89
CA PHE A 152 -18.49 10.09 1.15
C PHE A 152 -19.28 9.16 2.07
N ALA A 153 -18.85 8.93 3.32
CA ALA A 153 -19.58 8.12 4.26
C ALA A 153 -21.01 8.69 4.49
N ASP A 154 -21.11 9.98 4.79
CA ASP A 154 -22.40 10.64 5.00
C ASP A 154 -23.10 10.98 3.68
N LEU A 155 -22.32 11.36 2.67
CA LEU A 155 -22.86 11.71 1.35
C LEU A 155 -23.58 10.55 0.69
N ILE A 156 -23.00 9.34 0.69
CA ILE A 156 -23.61 8.14 0.09
C ILE A 156 -24.93 7.81 0.77
N VAL A 157 -24.99 7.87 2.10
CA VAL A 157 -26.21 7.61 2.87
C VAL A 157 -27.28 8.65 2.54
N SER A 158 -26.93 9.94 2.54
CA SER A 158 -27.87 11.02 2.24
C SER A 158 -28.41 10.96 0.80
N LEU A 159 -27.55 10.62 -0.17
CA LEU A 159 -27.94 10.48 -1.56
C LEU A 159 -28.84 9.26 -1.79
N GLU A 160 -28.56 8.14 -1.11
CA GLU A 160 -29.39 6.95 -1.21
C GLU A 160 -30.76 7.17 -0.57
N ASP A 161 -30.84 7.87 0.57
CA ASP A 161 -32.09 8.21 1.23
C ASP A 161 -32.95 9.19 0.39
N SER A 162 -32.32 10.14 -0.33
CA SER A 162 -33.04 11.17 -1.09
C SER A 162 -33.41 10.75 -2.51
N PHE A 163 -32.54 10.01 -3.18
CA PHE A 163 -32.65 9.71 -4.64
C PHE A 163 -32.66 8.20 -4.93
N GLY A 164 -32.56 7.36 -3.92
CA GLY A 164 -32.34 5.92 -4.07
C GLY A 164 -30.95 5.57 -4.64
N TRP A 165 -30.63 4.28 -4.64
CA TRP A 165 -29.29 3.83 -5.07
C TRP A 165 -28.97 4.17 -6.54
N ARG A 166 -29.94 4.21 -7.44
CA ARG A 166 -29.75 4.62 -8.84
C ARG A 166 -29.38 6.09 -8.96
N GLY A 167 -30.18 6.99 -8.35
CA GLY A 167 -29.91 8.42 -8.36
C GLY A 167 -28.57 8.77 -7.70
N MET A 168 -28.20 8.05 -6.63
CA MET A 168 -26.88 8.15 -6.01
C MET A 168 -25.76 7.88 -7.03
N PHE A 169 -25.83 6.80 -7.83
CA PHE A 169 -24.80 6.50 -8.84
C PHE A 169 -24.71 7.57 -9.91
N LEU A 170 -25.81 8.16 -10.32
CA LEU A 170 -25.83 9.24 -11.30
C LEU A 170 -25.09 10.49 -10.77
N ILE A 171 -25.35 10.86 -9.52
CA ILE A 171 -24.68 12.00 -8.87
C ILE A 171 -23.20 11.73 -8.67
N LEU A 172 -22.84 10.52 -8.17
CA LEU A 172 -21.45 10.10 -8.02
C LEU A 172 -20.70 10.07 -9.34
N SER A 173 -21.36 9.70 -10.45
CA SER A 173 -20.80 9.78 -11.80
C SER A 173 -20.46 11.23 -12.19
N GLY A 174 -21.35 12.19 -11.92
CA GLY A 174 -21.09 13.61 -12.11
C GLY A 174 -19.90 14.13 -11.29
N MET A 175 -19.81 13.68 -10.04
CA MET A 175 -18.65 14.00 -9.18
C MET A 175 -17.36 13.40 -9.73
N ALA A 176 -17.38 12.14 -10.18
CA ALA A 176 -16.23 11.49 -10.79
C ALA A 176 -15.82 12.13 -12.12
N PHE A 177 -16.74 12.73 -12.85
CA PHE A 177 -16.42 13.47 -14.09
C PHE A 177 -15.49 14.67 -13.83
N ASN A 178 -15.47 15.24 -12.61
CA ASN A 178 -14.50 16.29 -12.24
C ASN A 178 -13.04 15.79 -12.27
N LEU A 179 -12.79 14.48 -12.22
CA LEU A 179 -11.45 13.92 -12.45
C LEU A 179 -10.90 14.32 -13.82
N CYS A 180 -11.78 14.42 -14.84
CA CYS A 180 -11.41 14.87 -16.19
C CYS A 180 -11.04 16.36 -16.18
N ALA A 181 -11.80 17.19 -15.46
CA ALA A 181 -11.49 18.61 -15.31
C ALA A 181 -10.14 18.83 -14.62
N CYS A 182 -9.87 18.09 -13.53
CA CYS A 182 -8.57 18.10 -12.84
C CYS A 182 -7.43 17.68 -13.78
N ALA A 183 -7.65 16.66 -14.63
CA ALA A 183 -6.65 16.20 -15.59
C ALA A 183 -6.31 17.25 -16.64
N VAL A 184 -7.29 18.06 -17.06
CA VAL A 184 -7.08 19.15 -18.04
C VAL A 184 -6.11 20.20 -17.51
N VAL A 185 -6.11 20.49 -16.21
CA VAL A 185 -5.21 21.45 -15.55
C VAL A 185 -3.76 20.97 -15.51
N MET A 186 -3.51 19.67 -15.66
CA MET A 186 -2.16 19.07 -15.63
C MET A 186 -1.45 19.25 -16.98
N PHE A 187 -0.96 20.45 -17.28
CA PHE A 187 -0.22 20.71 -18.52
C PHE A 187 1.15 20.00 -18.53
N PRO A 188 1.59 19.44 -19.68
CA PRO A 188 2.91 18.83 -19.77
C PRO A 188 4.01 19.87 -19.58
N ILE A 189 4.88 19.64 -18.57
CA ILE A 189 6.08 20.47 -18.36
C ILE A 189 7.11 20.06 -19.41
N LYS A 190 7.54 21.02 -20.25
CA LYS A 190 8.73 20.85 -21.08
C LYS A 190 9.94 21.03 -20.17
N LEU A 191 10.65 19.95 -19.88
CA LEU A 191 11.95 20.02 -19.20
C LEU A 191 12.91 20.74 -20.17
N GLN A 192 13.30 21.98 -19.86
CA GLN A 192 14.50 22.57 -20.42
C GLN A 192 15.69 21.79 -19.84
N PHE A 193 16.23 20.89 -20.64
CA PHE A 193 17.56 20.39 -20.37
C PHE A 193 18.53 21.46 -20.85
N ASP A 194 19.36 21.96 -19.95
CA ASP A 194 20.50 22.79 -20.33
C ASP A 194 21.24 22.11 -21.48
N THR A 195 21.44 22.86 -22.54
CA THR A 195 21.93 22.38 -23.84
C THR A 195 23.35 21.82 -23.78
N ASP A 196 24.04 21.91 -22.65
CA ASP A 196 25.44 21.47 -22.52
C ASP A 196 25.62 19.96 -22.26
N ASN A 197 24.51 19.18 -22.00
CA ASN A 197 24.60 17.74 -21.71
C ASN A 197 23.64 16.90 -22.56
N ASN A 198 23.60 17.12 -23.89
CA ASN A 198 22.74 16.35 -24.81
C ASN A 198 22.95 14.83 -24.76
N HIS A 199 24.15 14.35 -24.46
CA HIS A 199 24.46 12.92 -24.33
C HIS A 199 23.84 12.30 -23.07
N THR A 200 23.82 13.03 -21.95
CA THR A 200 23.26 12.53 -20.67
C THR A 200 21.72 12.54 -20.72
N ALA A 201 21.11 13.55 -21.35
CA ALA A 201 19.67 13.66 -21.52
C ALA A 201 19.09 12.56 -22.44
N GLU A 202 19.81 12.22 -23.51
CA GLU A 202 19.42 11.14 -24.41
C GLU A 202 19.62 9.76 -23.80
N GLN A 203 20.66 9.57 -23.00
CA GLN A 203 20.86 8.35 -22.20
C GLN A 203 19.77 8.21 -21.11
N MET A 204 19.39 9.28 -20.42
CA MET A 204 18.27 9.26 -19.47
C MET A 204 16.94 8.99 -20.16
N ARG A 205 16.65 9.61 -21.31
CA ARG A 205 15.47 9.30 -22.13
C ARG A 205 15.43 7.85 -22.60
N LYS A 206 16.57 7.31 -23.06
CA LYS A 206 16.71 5.89 -23.44
C LYS A 206 16.56 4.95 -22.24
N SER A 207 17.08 5.34 -21.07
CA SER A 207 16.93 4.61 -19.81
C SER A 207 15.47 4.58 -19.31
N VAL A 208 14.75 5.68 -19.35
CA VAL A 208 13.31 5.77 -18.99
C VAL A 208 12.46 5.01 -20.01
N ARG A 209 12.79 5.07 -21.31
CA ARG A 209 12.03 4.41 -22.38
C ARG A 209 12.25 2.89 -22.46
N LYS A 210 13.30 2.35 -21.81
CA LYS A 210 13.71 0.93 -21.87
C LYS A 210 13.54 0.20 -20.53
N LYS A 211 12.86 0.76 -19.54
CA LYS A 211 12.57 0.04 -18.30
C LYS A 211 11.51 -1.02 -18.53
N SER A 212 11.94 -2.15 -19.05
CA SER A 212 11.29 -3.45 -18.83
C SER A 212 11.24 -3.70 -17.32
N ILE A 213 10.10 -4.13 -16.83
CA ILE A 213 9.90 -4.50 -15.43
C ILE A 213 10.98 -5.51 -15.02
N ASN A 214 11.81 -5.15 -14.05
CA ASN A 214 12.93 -5.99 -13.65
C ASN A 214 12.56 -6.90 -12.48
N PHE A 215 12.23 -8.16 -12.78
CA PHE A 215 11.88 -9.18 -11.78
C PHE A 215 13.02 -9.54 -10.80
N SER A 216 14.24 -8.99 -11.01
CA SER A 216 15.37 -9.29 -10.12
C SER A 216 15.18 -8.79 -8.68
N VAL A 217 14.17 -7.94 -8.44
CA VAL A 217 13.79 -7.46 -7.10
C VAL A 217 13.32 -8.63 -6.20
N PHE A 218 12.71 -9.67 -6.78
CA PHE A 218 12.27 -10.87 -6.04
C PHE A 218 13.42 -11.77 -5.56
N ARG A 219 14.65 -11.53 -6.01
CA ARG A 219 15.84 -12.20 -5.45
C ARG A 219 16.16 -11.73 -4.02
N ASN A 220 15.61 -10.62 -3.59
CA ASN A 220 15.76 -10.12 -2.23
C ASN A 220 14.68 -10.71 -1.33
N LEU A 221 15.08 -11.58 -0.39
CA LEU A 221 14.16 -12.23 0.55
C LEU A 221 13.33 -11.22 1.35
N SER A 222 13.93 -10.11 1.79
CA SER A 222 13.19 -9.05 2.51
C SER A 222 12.08 -8.44 1.66
N PHE A 223 12.27 -8.33 0.35
CA PHE A 223 11.23 -7.86 -0.56
C PHE A 223 10.11 -8.89 -0.74
N VAL A 224 10.44 -10.17 -0.82
CA VAL A 224 9.43 -11.25 -0.87
C VAL A 224 8.60 -11.27 0.42
N CYS A 225 9.25 -11.13 1.59
CA CYS A 225 8.56 -11.00 2.87
C CYS A 225 7.60 -9.80 2.88
N LEU A 226 8.03 -8.64 2.37
CA LEU A 226 7.17 -7.46 2.27
C LEU A 226 5.97 -7.70 1.34
N CYS A 227 6.17 -8.30 0.18
CA CYS A 227 5.09 -8.64 -0.75
C CYS A 227 4.07 -9.60 -0.12
N THR A 228 4.54 -10.64 0.55
CA THR A 228 3.69 -11.60 1.25
C THR A 228 2.95 -10.93 2.42
N SER A 229 3.63 -10.10 3.21
CA SER A 229 3.00 -9.30 4.26
C SER A 229 1.91 -8.38 3.70
N ASN A 230 2.10 -7.76 2.53
CA ASN A 230 1.10 -6.92 1.86
C ASN A 230 -0.18 -7.70 1.49
N VAL A 231 -0.07 -8.99 1.13
CA VAL A 231 -1.26 -9.84 0.88
C VAL A 231 -2.12 -9.93 2.15
N PHE A 232 -1.51 -10.33 3.28
CA PHE A 232 -2.24 -10.48 4.54
C PHE A 232 -2.73 -9.15 5.12
N THR A 233 -1.96 -8.07 4.94
CA THR A 233 -2.34 -6.72 5.37
C THR A 233 -3.57 -6.23 4.61
N CYS A 234 -3.59 -6.37 3.27
CA CYS A 234 -4.73 -5.96 2.45
C CYS A 234 -5.92 -6.90 2.57
N PHE A 235 -5.70 -8.19 2.85
CA PHE A 235 -6.75 -9.12 3.24
C PHE A 235 -7.47 -8.64 4.50
N SER A 236 -6.73 -8.34 5.57
CA SER A 236 -7.28 -7.86 6.84
C SER A 236 -8.01 -6.53 6.68
N GLN A 237 -7.45 -5.60 5.90
CA GLN A 237 -8.09 -4.32 5.59
C GLN A 237 -9.40 -4.50 4.83
N GLY A 238 -9.40 -5.37 3.81
CA GLY A 238 -10.58 -5.68 3.01
C GLY A 238 -11.73 -6.23 3.87
N VAL A 239 -11.42 -7.19 4.76
CA VAL A 239 -12.38 -7.70 5.74
C VAL A 239 -12.91 -6.59 6.63
N TYR A 240 -12.02 -5.81 7.24
CA TYR A 240 -12.37 -4.84 8.27
C TYR A 240 -13.21 -3.69 7.71
N ILE A 241 -12.74 -3.00 6.68
CA ILE A 241 -13.43 -1.81 6.15
C ILE A 241 -14.74 -2.19 5.46
N LEU A 242 -14.78 -3.32 4.76
CA LEU A 242 -15.97 -3.74 4.03
C LEU A 242 -17.11 -4.17 4.97
N HIS A 243 -16.78 -4.91 6.03
CA HIS A 243 -17.80 -5.51 6.88
C HIS A 243 -18.05 -4.78 8.21
N LEU A 244 -17.23 -3.77 8.55
CA LEU A 244 -17.43 -2.98 9.78
C LEU A 244 -18.80 -2.32 9.86
N PRO A 245 -19.37 -1.70 8.80
CA PRO A 245 -20.71 -1.16 8.83
C PRO A 245 -21.79 -2.25 9.02
N SER A 246 -21.66 -3.39 8.33
CA SER A 246 -22.62 -4.51 8.43
C SER A 246 -22.59 -5.11 9.83
N TYR A 247 -21.42 -5.31 10.41
CA TYR A 247 -21.28 -5.80 11.79
C TYR A 247 -21.87 -4.83 12.81
N SER A 248 -21.66 -3.52 12.63
CA SER A 248 -22.27 -2.50 13.49
C SER A 248 -23.82 -2.56 13.46
N LYS A 249 -24.40 -2.84 12.27
CA LYS A 249 -25.83 -3.06 12.11
C LYS A 249 -26.30 -4.32 12.86
N ASP A 250 -25.57 -5.43 12.75
CA ASP A 250 -25.90 -6.70 13.42
C ASP A 250 -25.87 -6.56 14.95
N VAL A 251 -25.01 -5.70 15.49
CA VAL A 251 -24.92 -5.37 16.93
C VAL A 251 -26.04 -4.42 17.37
N GLY A 252 -26.86 -3.90 16.44
CA GLY A 252 -28.03 -3.06 16.73
C GLY A 252 -27.73 -1.55 16.74
N PHE A 253 -26.68 -1.09 16.07
CA PHE A 253 -26.39 0.33 15.95
C PHE A 253 -27.29 0.97 14.90
N ASN A 254 -27.59 2.27 15.11
CA ASN A 254 -28.36 3.06 14.17
C ASN A 254 -27.53 3.38 12.92
N ARG A 255 -28.22 3.67 11.81
CA ARG A 255 -27.60 3.99 10.52
C ARG A 255 -26.56 5.12 10.60
N ASN A 256 -26.82 6.17 11.39
CA ASN A 256 -25.90 7.29 11.59
C ASN A 256 -24.62 6.87 12.35
N ASP A 257 -24.67 5.80 13.13
CA ASP A 257 -23.53 5.31 13.90
C ASP A 257 -22.50 4.63 13.00
N PHE A 258 -22.91 4.06 11.85
CA PHE A 258 -21.99 3.45 10.87
C PHE A 258 -21.05 4.49 10.26
N GLY A 259 -21.59 5.65 9.87
CA GLY A 259 -20.80 6.79 9.38
C GLY A 259 -19.81 7.27 10.43
N THR A 260 -20.24 7.36 11.70
CA THR A 260 -19.37 7.79 12.81
C THR A 260 -18.16 6.88 13.00
N VAL A 261 -18.33 5.55 12.95
CA VAL A 261 -17.21 4.60 13.11
C VAL A 261 -16.21 4.72 11.98
N LEU A 262 -16.67 4.81 10.72
CA LEU A 262 -15.81 5.01 9.55
C LEU A 262 -15.14 6.38 9.56
N MET A 263 -15.86 7.44 10.00
CA MET A 263 -15.32 8.79 10.13
C MET A 263 -14.16 8.82 11.15
N VAL A 264 -14.35 8.23 12.34
CA VAL A 264 -13.30 8.16 13.36
C VAL A 264 -12.10 7.35 12.88
N TYR A 265 -12.33 6.23 12.18
CA TYR A 265 -11.25 5.49 11.53
C TYR A 265 -10.47 6.36 10.53
N GLY A 266 -11.16 7.10 9.67
CA GLY A 266 -10.56 7.99 8.67
C GLY A 266 -9.77 9.15 9.30
N ILE A 267 -10.34 9.83 10.31
CA ILE A 267 -9.66 10.94 11.03
C ILE A 267 -8.41 10.42 11.72
N SER A 268 -8.52 9.32 12.46
CA SER A 268 -7.37 8.73 13.16
C SER A 268 -6.27 8.29 12.20
N ASN A 269 -6.63 7.82 11.00
CA ASN A 269 -5.68 7.47 9.96
C ASN A 269 -4.93 8.71 9.42
N ILE A 270 -5.60 9.86 9.27
CA ILE A 270 -4.96 11.14 8.89
C ILE A 270 -3.97 11.57 9.96
N VAL A 271 -4.40 11.61 11.24
CA VAL A 271 -3.54 11.98 12.37
C VAL A 271 -2.33 11.05 12.45
N GLY A 272 -2.56 9.75 12.30
CA GLY A 272 -1.48 8.76 12.27
C GLY A 272 -0.50 8.97 11.12
N LYS A 273 -0.96 9.29 9.90
CA LYS A 273 -0.08 9.58 8.74
C LYS A 273 0.86 10.75 9.04
N VAL A 274 0.35 11.82 9.62
CA VAL A 274 1.18 12.98 10.01
C VAL A 274 2.19 12.55 11.08
N PHE A 275 1.73 11.89 12.13
CA PHE A 275 2.58 11.43 13.25
C PHE A 275 3.71 10.51 12.78
N PHE A 276 3.37 9.45 12.06
CA PHE A 276 4.38 8.47 11.61
C PHE A 276 5.29 9.01 10.51
N SER A 277 4.82 9.94 9.68
CA SER A 277 5.67 10.63 8.71
C SER A 277 6.73 11.49 9.39
N LEU A 278 6.36 12.23 10.45
CA LEU A 278 7.30 13.01 11.25
C LEU A 278 8.28 12.09 12.01
N LEU A 279 7.76 11.01 12.61
CA LEU A 279 8.58 10.02 13.31
C LEU A 279 9.61 9.37 12.38
N GLY A 280 9.22 9.07 11.14
CA GLY A 280 10.09 8.48 10.13
C GLY A 280 11.23 9.37 9.63
N HIS A 281 11.17 10.68 9.89
CA HIS A 281 12.27 11.63 9.60
C HIS A 281 13.36 11.63 10.68
N HIS A 282 13.10 11.05 11.85
CA HIS A 282 14.09 11.06 12.93
C HIS A 282 15.17 9.98 12.66
N PRO A 283 16.48 10.35 12.61
CA PRO A 283 17.55 9.47 12.15
C PRO A 283 17.79 8.24 13.03
N GLN A 284 17.34 8.26 14.29
CA GLN A 284 17.51 7.14 15.23
C GLN A 284 16.37 6.11 15.13
N VAL A 285 15.31 6.40 14.37
CA VAL A 285 14.12 5.53 14.27
C VAL A 285 14.29 4.54 13.12
N ASN A 286 14.24 3.25 13.42
CA ASN A 286 14.20 2.21 12.40
C ASN A 286 12.77 2.10 11.84
N ILE A 287 12.60 2.55 10.60
CA ILE A 287 11.30 2.66 9.94
C ILE A 287 10.61 1.30 9.82
N THR A 288 11.40 0.25 9.48
CA THR A 288 10.85 -1.11 9.31
C THR A 288 10.36 -1.70 10.63
N ILE A 289 11.01 -1.37 11.78
CA ILE A 289 10.53 -1.79 13.11
C ILE A 289 9.22 -1.08 13.45
N VAL A 290 9.14 0.25 13.26
CA VAL A 290 7.91 1.02 13.51
C VAL A 290 6.75 0.49 12.65
N TYR A 291 7.01 0.21 11.38
CA TYR A 291 6.03 -0.39 10.47
C TYR A 291 5.50 -1.72 11.02
N THR A 292 6.39 -2.61 11.44
CA THR A 292 6.05 -3.94 11.96
C THR A 292 5.24 -3.87 13.25
N LEU A 293 5.66 -3.05 14.23
CA LEU A 293 4.94 -2.86 15.48
C LEU A 293 3.54 -2.27 15.26
N SER A 294 3.42 -1.33 14.33
CA SER A 294 2.12 -0.73 13.98
C SER A 294 1.18 -1.74 13.34
N LEU A 295 1.67 -2.67 12.51
CA LEU A 295 0.85 -3.77 11.98
C LEU A 295 0.35 -4.67 13.11
N THR A 296 1.20 -5.01 14.10
CA THR A 296 0.79 -5.79 15.28
C THR A 296 -0.32 -5.08 16.05
N ALA A 297 -0.13 -3.78 16.35
CA ALA A 297 -1.13 -2.98 17.07
C ALA A 297 -2.46 -2.91 16.31
N THR A 298 -2.40 -2.74 14.98
CA THR A 298 -3.60 -2.77 14.12
C THR A 298 -4.31 -4.13 14.21
N GLY A 299 -3.56 -5.24 14.14
CA GLY A 299 -4.12 -6.58 14.20
C GLY A 299 -4.82 -6.86 15.54
N ILE A 300 -4.22 -6.44 16.65
CA ILE A 300 -4.83 -6.53 17.97
C ILE A 300 -6.12 -5.70 18.02
N GLY A 301 -6.11 -4.46 17.53
CA GLY A 301 -7.30 -3.59 17.49
C GLY A 301 -8.44 -4.19 16.67
N MET A 302 -8.14 -4.73 15.48
CA MET A 302 -9.13 -5.39 14.62
C MET A 302 -9.70 -6.65 15.28
N GLY A 303 -8.84 -7.49 15.89
CA GLY A 303 -9.24 -8.73 16.55
C GLY A 303 -10.06 -8.51 17.82
N LEU A 304 -9.86 -7.40 18.52
CA LEU A 304 -10.63 -7.05 19.72
C LEU A 304 -11.99 -6.42 19.40
N THR A 305 -12.25 -6.00 18.17
CA THR A 305 -13.53 -5.35 17.78
C THR A 305 -14.77 -6.17 18.17
N PRO A 306 -14.82 -7.52 18.00
CA PRO A 306 -15.98 -8.29 18.41
C PRO A 306 -16.16 -8.46 19.92
N VAL A 307 -15.15 -8.16 20.71
CA VAL A 307 -15.21 -8.28 22.19
C VAL A 307 -15.90 -7.07 22.80
N PHE A 308 -15.73 -5.88 22.21
CA PHE A 308 -16.27 -4.63 22.72
C PHE A 308 -17.53 -4.23 21.94
N LEU A 309 -18.68 -4.81 22.33
CA LEU A 309 -19.97 -4.61 21.67
C LEU A 309 -20.63 -3.26 21.96
N THR A 310 -20.00 -2.40 22.76
CA THR A 310 -20.52 -1.06 23.03
C THR A 310 -20.12 -0.09 21.91
N LYS A 311 -21.01 0.87 21.59
CA LYS A 311 -20.72 1.91 20.60
C LYS A 311 -19.38 2.60 20.85
N THR A 312 -19.13 3.02 22.09
CA THR A 312 -17.88 3.69 22.48
C THR A 312 -16.66 2.78 22.28
N GLY A 313 -16.76 1.49 22.63
CA GLY A 313 -15.70 0.52 22.43
C GLY A 313 -15.35 0.31 20.95
N MET A 314 -16.35 0.16 20.08
CA MET A 314 -16.14 0.01 18.65
C MET A 314 -15.52 1.28 18.02
N VAL A 315 -15.97 2.47 18.43
CA VAL A 315 -15.40 3.75 17.96
C VAL A 315 -13.94 3.88 18.38
N ILE A 316 -13.59 3.56 19.63
CA ILE A 316 -12.20 3.59 20.12
C ILE A 316 -11.32 2.61 19.35
N LEU A 317 -11.78 1.36 19.16
CA LEU A 317 -11.01 0.34 18.45
C LEU A 317 -10.87 0.68 16.95
N ALA A 318 -11.90 1.22 16.32
CA ALA A 318 -11.81 1.72 14.95
C ALA A 318 -10.78 2.87 14.85
N GLY A 319 -10.80 3.80 15.81
CA GLY A 319 -9.82 4.88 15.88
C GLY A 319 -8.39 4.38 16.06
N LEU A 320 -8.16 3.45 16.99
CA LEU A 320 -6.83 2.83 17.21
C LEU A 320 -6.36 2.07 15.96
N SER A 321 -7.24 1.25 15.37
CA SER A 321 -6.93 0.51 14.14
C SER A 321 -6.60 1.46 12.99
N GLY A 322 -7.35 2.54 12.81
CA GLY A 322 -7.08 3.56 11.79
C GLY A 322 -5.75 4.28 12.01
N PHE A 323 -5.46 4.66 13.28
CA PHE A 323 -4.21 5.35 13.63
C PHE A 323 -2.97 4.52 13.31
N PHE A 324 -2.94 3.23 13.69
CA PHE A 324 -1.79 2.37 13.42
C PHE A 324 -1.76 1.86 11.98
N PHE A 325 -2.90 1.62 11.34
CA PHE A 325 -2.95 1.14 9.95
C PHE A 325 -2.38 2.13 8.94
N CYS A 326 -2.36 3.42 9.26
CA CYS A 326 -1.87 4.48 8.38
C CYS A 326 -0.43 4.26 7.86
N VAL A 327 0.40 3.48 8.58
CA VAL A 327 1.79 3.18 8.21
C VAL A 327 1.88 2.47 6.86
N THR A 328 0.85 1.70 6.47
CA THR A 328 0.75 1.01 5.17
C THR A 328 0.68 1.97 3.98
N GLY A 329 0.36 3.24 4.23
CA GLY A 329 0.39 4.33 3.26
C GLY A 329 1.53 5.32 3.51
N ALA A 330 1.82 5.64 4.79
CA ALA A 330 2.82 6.65 5.16
C ALA A 330 4.26 6.14 5.03
N LEU A 331 4.55 4.94 5.52
CA LEU A 331 5.92 4.43 5.65
C LEU A 331 6.28 3.37 4.59
N ILE A 332 5.33 2.81 3.85
CA ILE A 332 5.58 1.71 2.91
C ILE A 332 6.66 2.04 1.88
N ASN A 333 6.67 3.27 1.36
CA ASN A 333 7.67 3.70 0.39
C ASN A 333 9.08 3.78 0.99
N ALA A 334 9.18 4.22 2.26
CA ALA A 334 10.44 4.26 2.98
C ALA A 334 10.95 2.84 3.28
N VAL A 335 10.06 1.91 3.66
CA VAL A 335 10.40 0.48 3.85
C VAL A 335 10.86 -0.16 2.55
N ILE A 336 10.18 0.09 1.42
CA ILE A 336 10.61 -0.40 0.11
C ILE A 336 12.00 0.16 -0.23
N HIS A 337 12.22 1.45 0.01
CA HIS A 337 13.52 2.08 -0.24
C HIS A 337 14.64 1.45 0.59
N GLU A 338 14.40 1.17 1.88
CA GLU A 338 15.35 0.49 2.78
C GLU A 338 15.69 -0.93 2.29
N ILE A 339 14.69 -1.67 1.77
CA ILE A 339 14.86 -3.05 1.31
C ILE A 339 15.59 -3.15 -0.04
N VAL A 340 15.15 -2.38 -1.05
CA VAL A 340 15.62 -2.54 -2.45
C VAL A 340 16.63 -1.49 -2.89
N GLY A 341 16.79 -0.40 -2.13
CA GLY A 341 17.66 0.73 -2.44
C GLY A 341 17.09 1.65 -3.53
N PHE A 342 17.77 2.79 -3.72
CA PHE A 342 17.34 3.87 -4.61
C PHE A 342 17.18 3.42 -6.08
N SER A 343 18.13 2.63 -6.58
CA SER A 343 18.20 2.24 -8.01
C SER A 343 17.02 1.36 -8.47
N ARG A 344 16.40 0.60 -7.55
CA ARG A 344 15.31 -0.35 -7.83
C ARG A 344 13.98 0.04 -7.16
N PHE A 345 13.92 1.21 -6.58
CA PHE A 345 12.74 1.68 -5.82
C PHE A 345 11.44 1.66 -6.65
N SER A 346 11.50 2.19 -7.87
CA SER A 346 10.34 2.23 -8.77
C SER A 346 9.80 0.83 -9.11
N ASP A 347 10.71 -0.12 -9.34
CA ASP A 347 10.34 -1.51 -9.63
C ASP A 347 9.74 -2.17 -8.39
N GLY A 348 10.30 -1.89 -7.20
CA GLY A 348 9.79 -2.38 -5.92
C GLY A 348 8.38 -1.91 -5.63
N VAL A 349 8.09 -0.62 -5.81
CA VAL A 349 6.73 -0.07 -5.64
C VAL A 349 5.75 -0.73 -6.61
N GLY A 350 6.07 -0.76 -7.91
CA GLY A 350 5.20 -1.34 -8.94
C GLY A 350 4.90 -2.82 -8.71
N MET A 351 5.92 -3.59 -8.31
CA MET A 351 5.79 -5.03 -8.06
C MET A 351 5.05 -5.39 -6.77
N SER A 352 4.97 -4.48 -5.80
CA SER A 352 4.23 -4.71 -4.55
C SER A 352 2.71 -4.58 -4.70
N LEU A 353 2.21 -3.82 -5.69
CA LEU A 353 0.78 -3.53 -5.87
C LEU A 353 -0.08 -4.75 -6.21
N PRO A 354 0.33 -5.67 -7.09
CA PRO A 354 -0.44 -6.89 -7.37
C PRO A 354 -0.69 -7.75 -6.13
N PHE A 355 0.26 -7.79 -5.19
CA PHE A 355 0.09 -8.52 -3.94
C PHE A 355 -0.97 -7.88 -3.04
N LYS A 356 -1.04 -6.55 -3.02
CA LYS A 356 -2.12 -5.83 -2.34
C LYS A 356 -3.49 -6.13 -2.97
N ALA A 357 -3.55 -6.16 -4.30
CA ALA A 357 -4.77 -6.53 -5.02
C ALA A 357 -5.26 -7.93 -4.65
N THR A 358 -4.35 -8.92 -4.63
CA THR A 358 -4.68 -10.31 -4.28
C THR A 358 -5.26 -10.41 -2.86
N GLY A 359 -4.63 -9.75 -1.89
CA GLY A 359 -5.12 -9.75 -0.50
C GLY A 359 -6.52 -9.15 -0.39
N ASN A 360 -6.73 -7.97 -0.99
CA ASN A 360 -8.03 -7.29 -0.95
C ASN A 360 -9.14 -8.08 -1.67
N LEU A 361 -8.79 -8.72 -2.79
CA LEU A 361 -9.74 -9.52 -3.58
C LEU A 361 -10.28 -10.71 -2.79
N ILE A 362 -9.45 -11.36 -1.98
CA ILE A 362 -9.82 -12.55 -1.20
C ILE A 362 -10.49 -12.16 0.13
N GLY A 363 -10.08 -11.04 0.73
CA GLY A 363 -10.49 -10.64 2.08
C GLY A 363 -12.00 -10.46 2.23
N GLY A 364 -12.62 -9.65 1.38
CA GLY A 364 -14.07 -9.41 1.43
C GLY A 364 -14.91 -10.68 1.29
N PRO A 365 -14.71 -11.46 0.22
CA PRO A 365 -15.47 -12.71 0.02
C PRO A 365 -15.27 -13.76 1.12
N MET A 366 -14.05 -13.90 1.67
CA MET A 366 -13.79 -14.83 2.77
C MET A 366 -14.62 -14.47 4.00
N ALA A 367 -14.76 -13.18 4.31
CA ALA A 367 -15.63 -12.72 5.40
C ALA A 367 -17.11 -13.00 5.11
N GLY A 368 -17.55 -12.87 3.85
CA GLY A 368 -18.89 -13.25 3.42
C GLY A 368 -19.17 -14.76 3.60
N VAL A 369 -18.20 -15.62 3.26
CA VAL A 369 -18.29 -17.07 3.50
C VAL A 369 -18.41 -17.36 5.00
N LEU A 370 -17.55 -16.76 5.81
CA LEU A 370 -17.59 -16.94 7.27
C LEU A 370 -18.92 -16.49 7.87
N GLN A 371 -19.47 -15.38 7.41
CA GLN A 371 -20.80 -14.91 7.83
C GLN A 371 -21.89 -15.91 7.46
N THR A 372 -21.84 -16.46 6.25
CA THR A 372 -22.83 -17.46 5.79
C THR A 372 -22.77 -18.74 6.62
N VAL A 373 -21.58 -19.18 7.03
CA VAL A 373 -21.38 -20.41 7.80
C VAL A 373 -21.67 -20.22 9.29
N THR A 374 -21.27 -19.07 9.87
CA THR A 374 -21.32 -18.83 11.31
C THR A 374 -22.51 -17.98 11.76
N GLY A 375 -23.20 -17.34 10.81
CA GLY A 375 -24.30 -16.39 11.08
C GLY A 375 -23.84 -15.03 11.61
N SER A 376 -22.52 -14.78 11.78
CA SER A 376 -21.99 -13.53 12.33
C SER A 376 -20.68 -13.12 11.67
N TYR A 377 -20.44 -11.81 11.57
CA TYR A 377 -19.16 -11.26 11.12
C TYR A 377 -18.05 -11.29 12.18
N ALA A 378 -18.33 -11.64 13.44
CA ALA A 378 -17.37 -11.65 14.54
C ALA A 378 -16.12 -12.49 14.21
N PHE A 379 -16.32 -13.69 13.65
CA PHE A 379 -15.21 -14.58 13.24
C PHE A 379 -14.33 -13.96 12.14
N SER A 380 -14.92 -13.17 11.26
CA SER A 380 -14.20 -12.46 10.21
C SER A 380 -13.24 -11.42 10.78
N PHE A 381 -13.62 -10.73 11.86
CA PHE A 381 -12.73 -9.78 12.53
C PHE A 381 -11.60 -10.46 13.31
N TYR A 382 -11.87 -11.60 13.95
CA TYR A 382 -10.80 -12.42 14.56
C TYR A 382 -9.80 -12.88 13.48
N LEU A 383 -10.29 -13.36 12.34
CA LEU A 383 -9.43 -13.77 11.23
C LEU A 383 -8.62 -12.59 10.67
N ALA A 384 -9.22 -11.41 10.52
CA ALA A 384 -8.52 -10.20 10.10
C ALA A 384 -7.42 -9.81 11.09
N GLY A 385 -7.70 -9.85 12.40
CA GLY A 385 -6.71 -9.59 13.44
C GLY A 385 -5.53 -10.56 13.38
N VAL A 386 -5.81 -11.86 13.31
CA VAL A 386 -4.77 -12.92 13.20
C VAL A 386 -3.96 -12.76 11.92
N SER A 387 -4.60 -12.51 10.77
CA SER A 387 -3.90 -12.28 9.50
C SER A 387 -2.97 -11.06 9.55
N MET A 388 -3.38 -9.98 10.21
CA MET A 388 -2.56 -8.78 10.36
C MET A 388 -1.36 -9.01 11.27
N VAL A 389 -1.54 -9.74 12.38
CA VAL A 389 -0.43 -10.15 13.25
C VAL A 389 0.52 -11.08 12.50
N PHE A 390 0.00 -12.01 11.70
CA PHE A 390 0.82 -12.87 10.86
C PHE A 390 1.63 -12.08 9.83
N ALA A 391 1.04 -11.07 9.20
CA ALA A 391 1.74 -10.13 8.31
C ALA A 391 2.91 -9.44 9.03
N SER A 392 2.70 -9.05 10.29
CA SER A 392 3.75 -8.48 11.14
C SER A 392 4.87 -9.49 11.43
N CYS A 393 4.55 -10.73 11.75
CA CYS A 393 5.55 -11.80 11.98
C CYS A 393 6.42 -12.02 10.74
N ILE A 394 5.83 -12.00 9.53
CA ILE A 394 6.60 -12.08 8.28
C ILE A 394 7.57 -10.89 8.14
N MET A 395 7.16 -9.68 8.55
CA MET A 395 8.03 -8.52 8.51
C MET A 395 9.19 -8.60 9.51
N VAL A 396 9.07 -9.34 10.63
CA VAL A 396 10.20 -9.61 11.53
C VAL A 396 11.31 -10.38 10.81
N CYS A 397 10.96 -11.36 9.96
CA CYS A 397 11.95 -12.06 9.12
C CYS A 397 12.68 -11.09 8.17
N SER A 398 11.95 -10.10 7.61
CA SER A 398 12.57 -9.05 6.79
C SER A 398 13.56 -8.20 7.59
N ILE A 399 13.24 -7.83 8.84
CA ILE A 399 14.11 -7.05 9.72
C ILE A 399 15.40 -7.83 10.02
N ILE A 400 15.28 -9.10 10.34
CA ILE A 400 16.43 -9.97 10.64
C ILE A 400 17.36 -10.03 9.43
N ASN A 401 16.80 -10.23 8.22
CA ASN A 401 17.58 -10.30 6.99
C ASN A 401 18.27 -8.97 6.64
N ILE A 402 17.59 -7.83 6.84
CA ILE A 402 18.20 -6.50 6.64
C ILE A 402 19.38 -6.32 7.61
N ARG A 403 19.20 -6.63 8.88
CA ARG A 403 20.26 -6.51 9.89
C ARG A 403 21.48 -7.39 9.57
N GLN A 404 21.25 -8.62 9.10
CA GLN A 404 22.33 -9.52 8.69
C GLN A 404 23.10 -8.96 7.49
N ARG A 405 22.37 -8.45 6.49
CA ARG A 405 22.99 -7.81 5.31
C ARG A 405 23.84 -6.60 5.70
N ASP A 406 23.35 -5.77 6.63
CA ASP A 406 24.07 -4.57 7.07
C ASP A 406 25.33 -4.94 7.87
N LYS A 407 25.27 -6.01 8.71
CA LYS A 407 26.48 -6.55 9.38
C LYS A 407 27.53 -7.01 8.37
N ILE A 408 27.12 -7.77 7.34
CA ILE A 408 28.03 -8.25 6.27
C ILE A 408 28.65 -7.08 5.49
N HIS A 409 27.85 -6.05 5.17
CA HIS A 409 28.36 -4.87 4.49
C HIS A 409 29.35 -4.07 5.34
N ARG A 410 29.09 -3.93 6.64
CA ARG A 410 30.02 -3.27 7.57
C ARG A 410 31.33 -4.05 7.69
N ALA A 411 31.28 -5.38 7.83
CA ALA A 411 32.46 -6.22 7.87
C ALA A 411 33.32 -6.11 6.60
N LYS A 412 32.68 -6.12 5.41
CA LYS A 412 33.36 -5.92 4.14
C LYS A 412 34.02 -4.53 3.99
N ASN A 413 33.31 -3.48 4.46
CA ASN A 413 33.88 -2.12 4.39
C ASN A 413 35.05 -1.95 5.36
N ILE A 414 34.99 -2.55 6.55
CA ILE A 414 36.11 -2.55 7.50
C ILE A 414 37.32 -3.26 6.86
N HIS A 415 37.11 -4.41 6.20
CA HIS A 415 38.18 -5.13 5.50
C HIS A 415 38.82 -4.30 4.36
N LEU A 416 38.02 -3.61 3.57
CA LEU A 416 38.48 -2.73 2.50
C LEU A 416 39.30 -1.54 3.04
N VAL A 417 38.87 -0.93 4.14
CA VAL A 417 39.60 0.17 4.78
C VAL A 417 40.91 -0.31 5.36
N THR A 418 40.95 -1.47 6.01
CA THR A 418 42.20 -2.06 6.52
C THR A 418 43.13 -2.49 5.40
N GLU A 419 42.65 -2.98 4.26
CA GLU A 419 43.50 -3.27 3.09
C GLU A 419 44.12 -1.97 2.49
N THR A 420 43.36 -0.90 2.38
CA THR A 420 43.84 0.40 1.88
C THR A 420 44.82 1.05 2.86
N ASP A 421 44.59 0.96 4.17
CA ASP A 421 45.52 1.49 5.17
C ASP A 421 46.83 0.69 5.22
N VAL A 422 46.77 -0.64 5.01
CA VAL A 422 47.98 -1.50 4.88
C VAL A 422 48.75 -1.22 3.57
N GLU A 423 48.08 -0.92 2.47
CA GLU A 423 48.73 -0.51 1.22
C GLU A 423 49.40 0.86 1.32
N ILE A 424 48.80 1.81 2.04
CA ILE A 424 49.39 3.15 2.26
C ILE A 424 50.57 3.07 3.24
N SER A 425 50.46 2.31 4.35
CA SER A 425 51.51 2.08 5.33
C SER A 425 52.64 1.19 4.78
N GLY A 426 52.32 0.32 3.83
CA GLY A 426 53.30 -0.63 3.23
C GLY A 426 54.34 -0.02 2.30
N LYS A 427 54.32 1.30 2.10
CA LYS A 427 55.42 2.03 1.43
C LYS A 427 56.58 2.37 2.37
N GLU A 428 56.45 2.17 3.68
CA GLU A 428 57.48 2.61 4.64
C GLU A 428 58.22 1.48 5.41
N THR A 429 57.68 0.26 5.62
CA THR A 429 58.43 -0.81 6.30
C THR A 429 57.92 -2.25 6.02
N GLY A 430 58.80 -3.13 5.56
CA GLY A 430 58.48 -4.47 5.08
C GLY A 430 58.21 -5.56 6.15
N THR A 431 58.33 -5.30 7.45
CA THR A 431 58.23 -6.30 8.53
C THR A 431 56.90 -6.23 9.31
N ALA A 432 56.22 -5.09 9.35
CA ALA A 432 54.92 -4.94 10.01
C ALA A 432 53.76 -5.59 9.24
N LYS A 433 53.96 -5.86 7.95
CA LYS A 433 52.99 -6.39 7.00
C LYS A 433 52.50 -7.82 7.33
N HIS A 434 53.39 -8.63 7.87
CA HIS A 434 53.09 -10.06 8.08
C HIS A 434 52.25 -10.30 9.37
N ASN A 435 52.52 -9.55 10.41
CA ASN A 435 51.80 -9.72 11.69
C ASN A 435 50.42 -9.09 11.66
N ALA A 436 50.20 -7.93 11.05
CA ALA A 436 48.90 -7.32 10.90
C ALA A 436 47.94 -8.14 10.00
N ARG A 437 48.52 -8.85 9.00
CA ARG A 437 47.73 -9.73 8.11
C ARG A 437 47.24 -10.98 8.86
N LEU A 438 48.06 -11.58 9.71
CA LEU A 438 47.75 -12.74 10.51
C LEU A 438 46.69 -12.43 11.61
N GLU A 439 46.80 -11.28 12.27
CA GLU A 439 45.79 -10.85 13.26
C GLU A 439 44.44 -10.54 12.61
N ASN A 440 44.41 -9.90 11.45
CA ASN A 440 43.17 -9.58 10.76
C ASN A 440 42.51 -10.80 10.11
N GLU A 441 43.25 -11.76 9.58
CA GLU A 441 42.74 -13.04 9.09
C GLU A 441 42.13 -13.89 10.24
N THR A 442 42.73 -13.82 11.45
CA THR A 442 42.22 -14.52 12.62
C THR A 442 40.91 -13.89 13.15
N LEU A 443 40.82 -12.58 13.20
CA LEU A 443 39.61 -11.84 13.59
C LEU A 443 38.48 -12.04 12.58
N LEU A 444 38.79 -12.01 11.27
CA LEU A 444 37.79 -12.25 10.23
C LEU A 444 37.25 -13.68 10.23
N ASN A 445 38.13 -14.66 10.45
CA ASN A 445 37.75 -16.06 10.56
C ASN A 445 36.90 -16.32 11.83
N LEU A 446 37.21 -15.67 12.97
CA LEU A 446 36.41 -15.71 14.18
C LEU A 446 35.02 -15.09 13.98
N ASP A 447 34.92 -13.95 13.29
CA ASP A 447 33.62 -13.33 13.00
C ASP A 447 32.81 -14.11 11.95
N LEU A 448 33.46 -14.73 10.96
CA LEU A 448 32.80 -15.61 9.98
C LEU A 448 32.40 -16.96 10.59
N GLU A 449 33.18 -17.52 11.51
CA GLU A 449 32.81 -18.70 12.30
C GLU A 449 31.63 -18.40 13.25
N LEU A 450 31.63 -17.25 13.92
CA LEU A 450 30.50 -16.81 14.77
C LEU A 450 29.22 -16.61 13.96
N ILE A 451 29.32 -16.07 12.74
CA ILE A 451 28.18 -15.95 11.83
C ILE A 451 27.77 -17.32 11.27
N GLY A 452 28.72 -18.20 11.00
CA GLY A 452 28.49 -19.57 10.53
C GLY A 452 27.88 -20.49 11.60
N THR A 453 28.33 -20.38 12.85
CA THR A 453 27.77 -21.14 13.97
C THR A 453 26.39 -20.64 14.38
N GLU A 454 26.12 -19.33 14.43
CA GLU A 454 24.76 -18.81 14.65
C GLU A 454 23.77 -19.20 13.54
N MET A 455 24.23 -19.38 12.30
CA MET A 455 23.40 -19.91 11.19
C MET A 455 23.31 -21.45 11.22
N GLY A 456 24.39 -22.13 11.55
CA GLY A 456 24.44 -23.60 11.64
C GLY A 456 23.57 -24.14 12.76
N ASP A 457 23.66 -23.59 13.95
CA ASP A 457 22.88 -24.03 15.12
C ASP A 457 21.38 -23.82 14.94
N ARG A 458 20.95 -22.76 14.22
CA ARG A 458 19.52 -22.55 13.90
C ARG A 458 18.98 -23.46 12.81
N ILE A 459 19.83 -23.95 11.91
CA ILE A 459 19.44 -24.90 10.86
C ILE A 459 19.38 -26.32 11.45
N TYR A 460 20.27 -26.66 12.38
CA TYR A 460 20.28 -27.97 13.04
C TYR A 460 19.18 -28.13 14.12
N GLU A 461 18.64 -27.05 14.69
CA GLU A 461 17.48 -27.16 15.62
C GLU A 461 16.15 -27.41 14.87
N VAL A 462 16.05 -27.08 13.58
CA VAL A 462 14.81 -27.26 12.78
C VAL A 462 14.77 -28.60 12.04
N ILE A 463 15.90 -29.23 11.78
CA ILE A 463 15.99 -30.48 10.98
C ILE A 463 15.62 -31.77 11.77
N PRO A 464 15.82 -31.94 13.08
CA PRO A 464 15.48 -33.19 13.77
C PRO A 464 13.99 -33.51 13.78
N ASP A 465 13.12 -32.50 13.68
CA ASP A 465 11.66 -32.72 13.72
C ASP A 465 11.07 -33.20 12.38
N LEU A 466 11.76 -33.02 11.27
CA LEU A 466 11.32 -33.46 9.95
C LEU A 466 11.72 -34.91 9.62
N GLU A 467 12.86 -35.38 10.14
CA GLU A 467 13.31 -36.76 9.93
C GLU A 467 12.57 -37.79 10.82
N ASN A 468 12.12 -37.40 12.01
CA ASN A 468 11.32 -38.27 12.88
C ASN A 468 9.85 -38.41 12.44
N ARG A 469 9.32 -37.48 11.64
CA ARG A 469 7.95 -37.62 11.08
C ARG A 469 7.86 -38.49 9.82
N SER A 470 8.97 -38.74 9.13
CA SER A 470 8.98 -39.67 7.98
C SER A 470 9.10 -41.13 8.31
N LYS A 471 9.40 -41.50 9.58
CA LYS A 471 9.57 -42.89 10.05
C LYS A 471 8.35 -43.47 10.79
N GLN A 472 7.26 -42.73 10.89
CA GLN A 472 6.01 -43.20 11.54
C GLN A 472 4.83 -43.18 10.54
N CYS A 473 4.95 -43.84 9.40
CA CYS A 473 3.80 -44.32 8.62
C CYS A 473 3.92 -45.84 8.52
N PRO A 474 3.07 -46.63 9.18
CA PRO A 474 2.94 -48.05 8.92
C PRO A 474 2.09 -48.27 7.67
N THR A 475 2.51 -49.24 6.88
CA THR A 475 1.91 -49.87 5.71
C THR A 475 0.41 -50.04 5.81
#